data_83bd91c1853a7d19546f911bdfc29825
#
_entry.id   83bd91c1853a7d19546f911bdfc29825
#
_cell.length_a   1.000
_cell.length_b   1.000
_cell.length_c   1.000
_cell.angle_alpha   90.00
_cell.angle_beta   90.00
_cell.angle_gamma   90.00
#
_symmetry.space_group_name_H-M   'P 1'
#
loop_
_entity.id
_entity.type
_entity.pdbx_description
1 polymer ?
#
loop_
_entity_poly.entity_id
_entity_poly.type
_entity_poly.pdbx_seq_one_letter_code
_entity_poly.pdbx_strand_id
1 'polypeptide(L)'
;MAENDAPKMQATLGLTGLTMNAMALIAPGAFLWLTFAIQANTGATGPAMWAGIVLALLLCLATAVCYAEMAKLYPGTGSSYYFAEQSFLNHDKAWKYARLSKFIVGWGSHLYYWVYPGVMVAVMGVLCGYLAGTLWPNFMSASNPGPVFMALIAIVFSFAVAWIANRGVNGSTAVNIAINVIQISALLVFSVLAFGYRTSHPAGSEAWQFDSASGDAYNYEFQTMPQTANGQTTDVVVRDDKGVPKAKLDAAGKPVLFKLAYPEKDDKGVFLSHPTGSSVVGIHNFGWVFVQATVAILILVGFESVTAMGGEAKNAKRDVPIAVITSLLVQGAFCYLIEYFAANYFLNSGYPMTTATGSAAPIGDMMIVVGNALFGAGGGRIFMLIEAFTVFLAIIGTTLSCMNTGARVTYAMGQDDEVPEHFGILHSQSLTPHRAIWTLAAISAVVGVIAVLVPFGDAGALPDATIKALPQGLFSSVGYMSHDAMAALPNTLLTMTLASNFGTFLLYALSCFICIVAFHGRPDASFLKHVLIPVFGLVANLICMAFYIIGPFMGYGSKMEPLLALGIALVWAIYGGIYFIRSSKAKGRTTLIRDRGMGTAS
;
A
#
# COMPACT_ATOMS: atom_id res chain seq x y z
N MET A 1 -34.12 -21.15 31.94
CA MET A 1 -33.13 -21.33 30.90
C MET A 1 -33.24 -20.14 29.94
N ALA A 2 -32.51 -19.08 30.19
CA ALA A 2 -32.38 -17.98 29.24
C ALA A 2 -31.10 -18.26 28.46
N GLU A 3 -31.27 -18.88 27.31
CA GLU A 3 -30.19 -19.15 26.39
C GLU A 3 -29.77 -17.84 25.75
N ASN A 4 -28.63 -17.35 26.20
CA ASN A 4 -27.75 -16.33 25.63
C ASN A 4 -28.31 -15.47 24.48
N ASP A 5 -29.03 -14.41 24.80
CA ASP A 5 -29.30 -13.29 23.92
C ASP A 5 -28.07 -12.34 23.82
N ALA A 6 -26.86 -12.90 23.69
CA ALA A 6 -25.69 -12.10 23.39
C ALA A 6 -25.88 -11.47 21.99
N PRO A 7 -25.62 -10.18 21.83
CA PRO A 7 -25.79 -9.52 20.56
C PRO A 7 -24.91 -10.19 19.48
N LYS A 8 -25.53 -10.58 18.36
CA LYS A 8 -24.86 -11.22 17.22
C LYS A 8 -24.75 -10.24 16.05
N MET A 9 -23.68 -10.36 15.26
CA MET A 9 -23.55 -9.61 14.00
C MET A 9 -24.72 -9.94 13.07
N GLN A 10 -25.28 -8.93 12.39
CA GLN A 10 -26.44 -9.13 11.51
C GLN A 10 -26.00 -9.30 10.06
N ALA A 11 -26.58 -10.28 9.36
CA ALA A 11 -26.34 -10.56 7.95
C ALA A 11 -27.05 -9.53 7.05
N THR A 12 -26.45 -8.36 6.87
CA THR A 12 -27.02 -7.23 6.12
C THR A 12 -26.35 -6.99 4.77
N LEU A 13 -25.11 -7.46 4.58
CA LEU A 13 -24.31 -7.19 3.38
C LEU A 13 -24.60 -8.15 2.25
N GLY A 14 -24.93 -7.61 1.07
CA GLY A 14 -24.94 -8.34 -0.21
C GLY A 14 -23.59 -8.29 -0.91
N LEU A 15 -23.50 -8.93 -2.09
CA LEU A 15 -22.28 -9.01 -2.90
C LEU A 15 -21.65 -7.63 -3.15
N THR A 16 -22.43 -6.63 -3.56
CA THR A 16 -21.90 -5.27 -3.83
C THR A 16 -21.25 -4.66 -2.59
N GLY A 17 -21.91 -4.74 -1.43
CA GLY A 17 -21.36 -4.20 -0.19
C GLY A 17 -20.06 -4.89 0.22
N LEU A 18 -20.00 -6.21 0.10
CA LEU A 18 -18.79 -7.00 0.38
C LEU A 18 -17.64 -6.62 -0.58
N THR A 19 -17.91 -6.59 -1.89
CA THR A 19 -16.91 -6.22 -2.90
C THR A 19 -16.38 -4.81 -2.67
N MET A 20 -17.25 -3.84 -2.39
CA MET A 20 -16.84 -2.45 -2.16
C MET A 20 -16.04 -2.25 -0.87
N ASN A 21 -16.31 -3.04 0.18
CA ASN A 21 -15.48 -3.01 1.39
C ASN A 21 -14.07 -3.59 1.14
N ALA A 22 -13.96 -4.69 0.38
CA ALA A 22 -12.67 -5.23 -0.03
C ALA A 22 -11.90 -4.25 -0.94
N MET A 23 -12.58 -3.68 -1.94
CA MET A 23 -11.99 -2.69 -2.84
C MET A 23 -11.51 -1.43 -2.09
N ALA A 24 -12.22 -0.98 -1.07
CA ALA A 24 -11.80 0.17 -0.28
C ALA A 24 -10.49 -0.09 0.47
N LEU A 25 -10.22 -1.33 0.91
CA LEU A 25 -8.94 -1.64 1.54
C LEU A 25 -7.79 -1.72 0.52
N ILE A 26 -8.04 -2.20 -0.69
CA ILE A 26 -7.05 -2.20 -1.78
C ILE A 26 -6.69 -0.77 -2.22
N ALA A 27 -7.60 0.17 -2.17
CA ALA A 27 -7.51 1.63 -2.31
C ALA A 27 -6.41 2.17 -3.27
N PRO A 28 -6.61 2.07 -4.58
CA PRO A 28 -5.60 2.47 -5.58
C PRO A 28 -5.09 3.90 -5.40
N GLY A 29 -5.97 4.85 -5.18
CA GLY A 29 -5.60 6.26 -5.09
C GLY A 29 -4.72 6.62 -3.91
N ALA A 30 -4.88 5.92 -2.77
CA ALA A 30 -4.17 6.27 -1.55
C ALA A 30 -2.65 6.01 -1.65
N PHE A 31 -2.29 4.92 -2.32
CA PHE A 31 -0.92 4.44 -2.31
C PHE A 31 -0.11 4.87 -3.52
N LEU A 32 -0.73 5.05 -4.67
CA LEU A 32 -0.02 5.43 -5.87
C LEU A 32 0.85 6.67 -5.63
N TRP A 33 0.33 7.64 -4.89
CA TRP A 33 1.04 8.88 -4.59
C TRP A 33 2.32 8.66 -3.79
N LEU A 34 2.29 7.81 -2.77
CA LEU A 34 3.46 7.54 -1.92
C LEU A 34 4.27 6.35 -2.43
N THR A 35 3.60 5.27 -2.81
CA THR A 35 4.28 4.02 -3.23
C THR A 35 5.11 4.25 -4.48
N PHE A 36 4.65 5.09 -5.40
CA PHE A 36 5.43 5.46 -6.58
C PHE A 36 6.76 6.14 -6.19
N ALA A 37 6.75 7.03 -5.20
CA ALA A 37 7.98 7.66 -4.69
C ALA A 37 8.94 6.62 -4.08
N ILE A 38 8.43 5.71 -3.25
CA ILE A 38 9.22 4.65 -2.63
C ILE A 38 9.83 3.75 -3.71
N GLN A 39 9.05 3.33 -4.71
CA GLN A 39 9.50 2.48 -5.80
C GLN A 39 10.49 3.20 -6.73
N ALA A 40 10.26 4.49 -7.01
CA ALA A 40 11.17 5.31 -7.80
C ALA A 40 12.53 5.49 -7.10
N ASN A 41 12.52 5.67 -5.79
CA ASN A 41 13.74 5.80 -4.98
C ASN A 41 14.52 4.47 -4.87
N THR A 42 13.86 3.35 -5.06
CA THR A 42 14.47 2.03 -4.99
C THR A 42 15.43 1.83 -6.17
N GLY A 43 16.73 1.92 -5.90
CA GLY A 43 17.82 1.80 -6.90
C GLY A 43 18.07 3.04 -7.73
N ALA A 44 17.62 4.22 -7.31
CA ALA A 44 17.81 5.53 -7.95
C ALA A 44 17.22 5.68 -9.38
N THR A 45 16.64 4.65 -9.95
CA THR A 45 16.07 4.66 -11.31
C THR A 45 14.72 3.95 -11.42
N GLY A 46 14.17 3.46 -10.32
CA GLY A 46 12.90 2.73 -10.29
C GLY A 46 12.79 1.55 -11.27
N PRO A 47 13.84 0.73 -11.47
CA PRO A 47 13.78 -0.31 -12.49
C PRO A 47 12.72 -1.34 -12.17
N ALA A 48 12.10 -1.90 -13.20
CA ALA A 48 11.12 -2.98 -13.10
C ALA A 48 9.86 -2.67 -12.25
N MET A 49 9.48 -1.40 -12.07
CA MET A 49 8.33 -1.02 -11.25
C MET A 49 7.06 -1.74 -11.71
N TRP A 50 6.73 -1.69 -13.00
CA TRP A 50 5.53 -2.32 -13.53
C TRP A 50 5.58 -3.86 -13.43
N ALA A 51 6.73 -4.46 -13.75
CA ALA A 51 6.92 -5.91 -13.64
C ALA A 51 6.79 -6.40 -12.18
N GLY A 52 7.24 -5.59 -11.21
CA GLY A 52 7.06 -5.86 -9.78
C GLY A 52 5.59 -5.90 -9.36
N ILE A 53 4.76 -4.99 -9.89
CA ILE A 53 3.31 -5.02 -9.64
C ILE A 53 2.68 -6.27 -10.24
N VAL A 54 3.08 -6.70 -11.44
CA VAL A 54 2.60 -7.95 -12.04
C VAL A 54 2.94 -9.14 -11.16
N LEU A 55 4.17 -9.24 -10.66
CA LEU A 55 4.56 -10.33 -9.75
C LEU A 55 3.73 -10.30 -8.45
N ALA A 56 3.59 -9.13 -7.83
CA ALA A 56 2.78 -8.99 -6.63
C ALA A 56 1.30 -9.34 -6.88
N LEU A 57 0.75 -8.95 -8.03
CA LEU A 57 -0.62 -9.30 -8.41
C LEU A 57 -0.80 -10.81 -8.60
N LEU A 58 0.13 -11.50 -9.26
CA LEU A 58 0.08 -12.97 -9.43
C LEU A 58 0.10 -13.69 -8.08
N LEU A 59 0.95 -13.21 -7.16
CA LEU A 59 1.02 -13.72 -5.80
C LEU A 59 -0.29 -13.48 -5.04
N CYS A 60 -0.85 -12.29 -5.14
CA CYS A 60 -2.14 -11.95 -4.52
C CYS A 60 -3.30 -12.76 -5.13
N LEU A 61 -3.32 -12.98 -6.45
CA LEU A 61 -4.34 -13.81 -7.10
C LEU A 61 -4.29 -15.27 -6.62
N ALA A 62 -3.09 -15.85 -6.48
CA ALA A 62 -2.94 -17.20 -5.94
C ALA A 62 -3.49 -17.28 -4.50
N THR A 63 -3.14 -16.29 -3.68
CA THR A 63 -3.64 -16.19 -2.30
C THR A 63 -5.16 -15.95 -2.26
N ALA A 64 -5.69 -15.11 -3.15
CA ALA A 64 -7.13 -14.83 -3.25
C ALA A 64 -7.95 -16.08 -3.59
N VAL A 65 -7.42 -16.95 -4.46
CA VAL A 65 -8.05 -18.25 -4.74
C VAL A 65 -8.12 -19.10 -3.47
N CYS A 66 -7.05 -19.13 -2.66
CA CYS A 66 -7.05 -19.87 -1.39
C CYS A 66 -8.11 -19.34 -0.42
N TYR A 67 -8.20 -18.01 -0.25
CA TYR A 67 -9.23 -17.38 0.57
C TYR A 67 -10.65 -17.66 0.07
N ALA A 68 -10.86 -17.58 -1.25
CA ALA A 68 -12.15 -17.84 -1.86
C ALA A 68 -12.61 -19.30 -1.64
N GLU A 69 -11.72 -20.27 -1.84
CA GLU A 69 -12.04 -21.69 -1.63
C GLU A 69 -12.28 -21.99 -0.13
N MET A 70 -11.48 -21.42 0.77
CA MET A 70 -11.71 -21.58 2.22
C MET A 70 -13.01 -20.91 2.68
N ALA A 71 -13.38 -19.74 2.14
CA ALA A 71 -14.64 -19.07 2.47
C ALA A 71 -15.89 -19.85 2.01
N LYS A 72 -15.78 -20.60 0.91
CA LYS A 72 -16.84 -21.54 0.49
C LYS A 72 -17.02 -22.68 1.51
N LEU A 73 -15.89 -23.18 2.00
CA LEU A 73 -15.86 -24.32 2.91
C LEU A 73 -16.26 -23.94 4.34
N TYR A 74 -15.74 -22.82 4.83
CA TYR A 74 -15.87 -22.33 6.19
C TYR A 74 -16.42 -20.89 6.21
N PRO A 75 -17.72 -20.66 5.93
CA PRO A 75 -18.30 -19.34 6.01
C PRO A 75 -18.43 -18.90 7.48
N GLY A 76 -17.70 -17.86 7.87
CA GLY A 76 -17.70 -17.38 9.26
C GLY A 76 -16.97 -16.04 9.40
N THR A 77 -16.92 -15.53 10.63
CA THR A 77 -16.22 -14.31 10.99
C THR A 77 -14.81 -14.63 11.52
N GLY A 78 -13.82 -13.78 11.22
CA GLY A 78 -12.46 -13.95 11.75
C GLY A 78 -11.41 -14.26 10.69
N SER A 79 -11.81 -14.38 9.40
CA SER A 79 -10.87 -14.55 8.28
C SER A 79 -9.93 -15.75 8.46
N SER A 80 -8.64 -15.59 8.18
CA SER A 80 -7.61 -16.62 8.29
C SER A 80 -7.52 -17.27 9.68
N TYR A 81 -7.83 -16.53 10.74
CA TYR A 81 -7.87 -17.05 12.10
C TYR A 81 -8.88 -18.19 12.23
N TYR A 82 -10.11 -17.93 11.75
CA TYR A 82 -11.19 -18.91 11.74
C TYR A 82 -10.90 -20.08 10.79
N PHE A 83 -10.37 -19.77 9.58
CA PHE A 83 -10.00 -20.80 8.61
C PHE A 83 -8.92 -21.75 9.16
N ALA A 84 -7.92 -21.24 9.88
CA ALA A 84 -6.89 -22.05 10.49
C ALA A 84 -7.48 -23.06 11.48
N GLU A 85 -8.34 -22.59 12.38
CA GLU A 85 -9.00 -23.50 13.33
C GLU A 85 -9.79 -24.59 12.63
N GLN A 86 -10.71 -24.22 11.74
CA GLN A 86 -11.60 -25.16 11.08
C GLN A 86 -10.85 -26.18 10.20
N SER A 87 -9.82 -25.72 9.48
CA SER A 87 -9.04 -26.59 8.63
C SER A 87 -8.30 -27.66 9.41
N PHE A 88 -7.70 -27.29 10.54
CA PHE A 88 -7.00 -28.24 11.38
C PHE A 88 -7.95 -29.16 12.16
N LEU A 89 -9.05 -28.64 12.73
CA LEU A 89 -10.06 -29.46 13.44
C LEU A 89 -10.65 -30.55 12.55
N ASN A 90 -10.88 -30.24 11.28
CA ASN A 90 -11.45 -31.20 10.33
C ASN A 90 -10.41 -32.13 9.70
N HIS A 91 -9.11 -31.95 9.96
CA HIS A 91 -8.06 -32.80 9.43
C HIS A 91 -7.79 -34.02 10.34
N ASP A 92 -7.81 -35.22 9.79
CA ASP A 92 -7.76 -36.47 10.56
C ASP A 92 -6.54 -36.62 11.48
N LYS A 93 -5.36 -36.16 11.03
CA LYS A 93 -4.09 -36.32 11.77
C LYS A 93 -3.62 -35.03 12.47
N ALA A 94 -4.08 -33.86 12.03
CA ALA A 94 -3.54 -32.57 12.48
C ALA A 94 -4.46 -31.79 13.43
N TRP A 95 -5.65 -32.30 13.76
CA TRP A 95 -6.65 -31.63 14.60
C TRP A 95 -6.10 -31.13 15.95
N LYS A 96 -5.14 -31.82 16.53
CA LYS A 96 -4.48 -31.44 17.78
C LYS A 96 -3.78 -30.08 17.72
N TYR A 97 -3.40 -29.61 16.53
CA TYR A 97 -2.71 -28.34 16.31
C TYR A 97 -3.68 -27.17 16.04
N ALA A 98 -4.98 -27.40 15.98
CA ALA A 98 -5.95 -26.38 15.58
C ALA A 98 -5.85 -25.10 16.42
N ARG A 99 -5.78 -25.20 17.75
CA ARG A 99 -5.62 -24.05 18.64
C ARG A 99 -4.29 -23.31 18.42
N LEU A 100 -3.20 -24.04 18.29
CA LEU A 100 -1.88 -23.46 18.04
C LEU A 100 -1.87 -22.76 16.67
N SER A 101 -2.40 -23.40 15.65
CA SER A 101 -2.48 -22.84 14.29
C SER A 101 -3.30 -21.55 14.25
N LYS A 102 -4.51 -21.54 14.83
CA LYS A 102 -5.34 -20.33 14.87
C LYS A 102 -4.66 -19.19 15.62
N PHE A 103 -3.98 -19.49 16.74
CA PHE A 103 -3.25 -18.49 17.50
C PHE A 103 -2.11 -17.88 16.67
N ILE A 104 -1.28 -18.70 16.02
CA ILE A 104 -0.17 -18.22 15.18
C ILE A 104 -0.70 -17.31 14.06
N VAL A 105 -1.78 -17.71 13.40
CA VAL A 105 -2.38 -16.94 12.30
C VAL A 105 -2.99 -15.64 12.81
N GLY A 106 -3.78 -15.69 13.89
CA GLY A 106 -4.41 -14.51 14.48
C GLY A 106 -3.37 -13.53 15.03
N TRP A 107 -2.36 -14.03 15.73
CA TRP A 107 -1.29 -13.19 16.26
C TRP A 107 -0.42 -12.58 15.15
N GLY A 108 -0.09 -13.37 14.13
CA GLY A 108 0.65 -12.91 12.95
C GLY A 108 -0.14 -11.88 12.15
N SER A 109 -1.45 -12.04 12.03
CA SER A 109 -2.31 -11.08 11.32
C SER A 109 -2.36 -9.70 12.00
N HIS A 110 -2.15 -9.62 13.33
CA HIS A 110 -2.07 -8.35 14.03
C HIS A 110 -0.86 -7.51 13.58
N LEU A 111 0.25 -8.15 13.17
CA LEU A 111 1.39 -7.40 12.63
C LEU A 111 1.00 -6.63 11.35
N TYR A 112 0.07 -7.15 10.57
CA TYR A 112 -0.55 -6.45 9.45
C TYR A 112 -1.66 -5.50 9.93
N TYR A 113 -2.76 -6.01 10.47
CA TYR A 113 -3.96 -5.22 10.76
C TYR A 113 -3.80 -4.15 11.85
N TRP A 114 -2.78 -4.23 12.69
CA TRP A 114 -2.52 -3.22 13.72
C TRP A 114 -1.49 -2.18 13.28
N VAL A 115 -0.51 -2.56 12.44
CA VAL A 115 0.54 -1.64 11.95
C VAL A 115 0.06 -0.86 10.73
N TYR A 116 -0.61 -1.53 9.79
CA TYR A 116 -1.05 -0.94 8.53
C TYR A 116 -1.96 0.31 8.68
N PRO A 117 -2.99 0.33 9.54
CA PRO A 117 -3.76 1.56 9.75
C PRO A 117 -2.89 2.69 10.31
N GLY A 118 -1.87 2.37 11.10
CA GLY A 118 -0.89 3.34 11.59
C GLY A 118 -0.06 3.96 10.47
N VAL A 119 0.35 3.14 9.49
CA VAL A 119 0.99 3.64 8.26
C VAL A 119 0.04 4.57 7.51
N MET A 120 -1.24 4.18 7.38
CA MET A 120 -2.24 4.99 6.67
C MET A 120 -2.51 6.34 7.31
N VAL A 121 -2.56 6.43 8.62
CA VAL A 121 -2.75 7.71 9.30
C VAL A 121 -1.51 8.60 9.19
N ALA A 122 -0.30 8.02 9.11
CA ALA A 122 0.92 8.75 8.78
C ALA A 122 0.87 9.27 7.32
N VAL A 123 0.46 8.45 6.36
CA VAL A 123 0.29 8.84 4.95
C VAL A 123 -0.73 9.99 4.82
N MET A 124 -1.81 9.98 5.61
CA MET A 124 -2.74 11.13 5.67
C MET A 124 -2.03 12.40 6.17
N GLY A 125 -1.19 12.28 7.18
CA GLY A 125 -0.37 13.40 7.66
C GLY A 125 0.54 13.95 6.56
N VAL A 126 1.21 13.07 5.82
CA VAL A 126 2.08 13.42 4.68
C VAL A 126 1.28 14.10 3.55
N LEU A 127 0.12 13.57 3.18
CA LEU A 127 -0.75 14.19 2.18
C LEU A 127 -1.17 15.61 2.61
N CYS A 128 -1.62 15.77 3.85
CA CYS A 128 -2.00 17.09 4.37
C CYS A 128 -0.80 18.05 4.44
N GLY A 129 0.38 17.53 4.78
CA GLY A 129 1.62 18.30 4.75
C GLY A 129 1.98 18.76 3.33
N TYR A 130 1.92 17.86 2.35
CA TYR A 130 2.13 18.18 0.94
C TYR A 130 1.15 19.26 0.43
N LEU A 131 -0.13 19.11 0.75
CA LEU A 131 -1.15 20.10 0.39
C LEU A 131 -0.93 21.45 1.07
N ALA A 132 -0.60 21.44 2.37
CA ALA A 132 -0.30 22.67 3.10
C ALA A 132 0.91 23.40 2.52
N GLY A 133 1.99 22.70 2.19
CA GLY A 133 3.17 23.28 1.54
C GLY A 133 2.88 23.82 0.15
N THR A 134 2.01 23.15 -0.61
CA THR A 134 1.62 23.60 -1.95
C THR A 134 0.73 24.84 -1.91
N LEU A 135 -0.22 24.91 -0.96
CA LEU A 135 -1.18 26.02 -0.84
C LEU A 135 -0.59 27.21 -0.08
N TRP A 136 0.19 26.92 0.95
CA TRP A 136 0.80 27.92 1.86
C TRP A 136 2.29 27.62 2.06
N PRO A 137 3.15 27.92 1.08
CA PRO A 137 4.58 27.58 1.14
C PRO A 137 5.29 28.09 2.40
N ASN A 138 4.87 29.25 2.94
CA ASN A 138 5.46 29.82 4.14
C ASN A 138 5.02 29.15 5.44
N PHE A 139 3.98 28.32 5.43
CA PHE A 139 3.50 27.58 6.59
C PHE A 139 4.41 26.38 6.90
N MET A 140 4.91 25.73 5.86
CA MET A 140 5.80 24.55 5.95
C MET A 140 7.22 24.96 5.56
N SER A 141 8.00 25.47 6.48
CA SER A 141 9.40 25.84 6.28
C SER A 141 10.32 25.01 7.18
N ALA A 142 11.63 25.05 6.91
CA ALA A 142 12.61 24.37 7.77
C ALA A 142 12.55 24.81 9.26
N SER A 143 12.01 25.98 9.52
CA SER A 143 11.75 26.50 10.87
C SER A 143 10.37 26.13 11.44
N ASN A 144 9.45 25.61 10.62
CA ASN A 144 8.12 25.18 11.04
C ASN A 144 8.11 23.68 11.33
N PRO A 145 7.40 23.23 12.39
CA PRO A 145 7.39 21.83 12.78
C PRO A 145 6.49 20.98 11.88
N GLY A 146 6.85 20.83 10.59
CA GLY A 146 6.14 20.01 9.62
C GLY A 146 5.83 18.59 10.12
N PRO A 147 6.79 17.88 10.76
CA PRO A 147 6.53 16.57 11.36
C PRO A 147 5.49 16.62 12.47
N VAL A 148 5.48 17.67 13.28
CA VAL A 148 4.48 17.85 14.36
C VAL A 148 3.08 18.06 13.76
N PHE A 149 2.96 18.88 12.72
CA PHE A 149 1.70 19.05 12.00
C PHE A 149 1.18 17.71 11.45
N MET A 150 2.03 16.94 10.77
CA MET A 150 1.67 15.64 10.23
C MET A 150 1.26 14.64 11.34
N ALA A 151 1.95 14.66 12.49
CA ALA A 151 1.61 13.83 13.64
C ALA A 151 0.26 14.19 14.26
N LEU A 152 -0.06 15.47 14.36
CA LEU A 152 -1.38 15.94 14.83
C LEU A 152 -2.49 15.49 13.89
N ILE A 153 -2.29 15.62 12.57
CA ILE A 153 -3.23 15.12 11.57
C ILE A 153 -3.42 13.61 11.73
N ALA A 154 -2.34 12.85 11.88
CA ALA A 154 -2.40 11.40 12.08
C ALA A 154 -3.25 11.01 13.30
N ILE A 155 -3.08 11.69 14.43
CA ILE A 155 -3.88 11.45 15.65
C ILE A 155 -5.36 11.74 15.39
N VAL A 156 -5.68 12.95 14.91
CA VAL A 156 -7.08 13.37 14.68
C VAL A 156 -7.75 12.43 13.67
N PHE A 157 -7.06 12.12 12.59
CA PHE A 157 -7.57 11.25 11.53
C PHE A 157 -7.83 9.83 12.04
N SER A 158 -6.92 9.25 12.84
CA SER A 158 -7.10 7.91 13.41
C SER A 158 -8.40 7.78 14.20
N PHE A 159 -8.65 8.72 15.10
CA PHE A 159 -9.87 8.71 15.93
C PHE A 159 -11.13 9.07 15.12
N ALA A 160 -11.02 9.94 14.11
CA ALA A 160 -12.14 10.25 13.23
C ALA A 160 -12.59 9.01 12.43
N VAL A 161 -11.65 8.23 11.89
CA VAL A 161 -11.97 6.98 11.19
C VAL A 161 -12.57 5.95 12.15
N ALA A 162 -12.04 5.81 13.36
CA ALA A 162 -12.59 4.91 14.37
C ALA A 162 -14.05 5.27 14.75
N TRP A 163 -14.34 6.56 14.81
CA TRP A 163 -15.71 7.01 15.06
C TRP A 163 -16.67 6.60 13.93
N ILE A 164 -16.22 6.68 12.65
CA ILE A 164 -17.01 6.17 11.51
C ILE A 164 -17.18 4.65 11.61
N ALA A 165 -16.08 3.92 11.89
CA ALA A 165 -16.10 2.46 12.04
C ALA A 165 -17.08 2.00 13.13
N ASN A 166 -17.17 2.73 14.23
CA ASN A 166 -18.06 2.41 15.35
C ASN A 166 -19.55 2.61 15.05
N ARG A 167 -19.91 3.32 13.96
CA ARG A 167 -21.31 3.50 13.54
C ARG A 167 -21.95 2.27 12.90
N GLY A 168 -21.19 1.22 12.69
CA GLY A 168 -21.66 -0.03 12.12
C GLY A 168 -21.31 -0.23 10.66
N VAL A 169 -21.45 -1.48 10.22
CA VAL A 169 -21.01 -1.93 8.88
C VAL A 169 -21.79 -1.26 7.73
N ASN A 170 -23.08 -1.03 7.92
CA ASN A 170 -23.90 -0.41 6.85
C ASN A 170 -23.48 1.04 6.58
N GLY A 171 -23.18 1.82 7.62
CA GLY A 171 -22.69 3.19 7.46
C GLY A 171 -21.31 3.24 6.80
N SER A 172 -20.39 2.38 7.22
CA SER A 172 -19.05 2.30 6.63
C SER A 172 -19.08 1.82 5.18
N THR A 173 -19.97 0.89 4.83
CA THR A 173 -20.12 0.37 3.47
C THR A 173 -20.62 1.45 2.49
N ALA A 174 -21.59 2.29 2.89
CA ALA A 174 -22.07 3.39 2.05
C ALA A 174 -20.94 4.39 1.74
N VAL A 175 -20.12 4.72 2.74
CA VAL A 175 -18.92 5.55 2.57
C VAL A 175 -17.94 4.90 1.60
N ASN A 176 -17.65 3.60 1.76
CA ASN A 176 -16.72 2.87 0.90
C ASN A 176 -17.22 2.78 -0.55
N ILE A 177 -18.52 2.64 -0.80
CA ILE A 177 -19.09 2.66 -2.17
C ILE A 177 -18.82 4.01 -2.83
N ALA A 178 -19.14 5.11 -2.16
CA ALA A 178 -18.92 6.45 -2.70
C ALA A 178 -17.43 6.70 -2.99
N ILE A 179 -16.56 6.36 -2.06
CA ILE A 179 -15.11 6.50 -2.21
C ILE A 179 -14.59 5.71 -3.42
N ASN A 180 -14.98 4.44 -3.56
CA ASN A 180 -14.50 3.60 -4.66
C ASN A 180 -14.92 4.15 -6.04
N VAL A 181 -16.15 4.62 -6.18
CA VAL A 181 -16.63 5.21 -7.43
C VAL A 181 -15.82 6.45 -7.79
N ILE A 182 -15.61 7.35 -6.83
CA ILE A 182 -14.86 8.60 -7.04
C ILE A 182 -13.41 8.28 -7.41
N GLN A 183 -12.72 7.44 -6.61
CA GLN A 183 -11.30 7.16 -6.82
C GLN A 183 -11.03 6.45 -8.15
N ILE A 184 -11.82 5.43 -8.53
CA ILE A 184 -11.62 4.73 -9.80
C ILE A 184 -11.81 5.69 -10.98
N SER A 185 -12.84 6.55 -10.92
CA SER A 185 -13.08 7.53 -11.96
C SER A 185 -11.91 8.52 -12.11
N ALA A 186 -11.41 9.05 -10.99
CA ALA A 186 -10.29 9.97 -10.99
C ALA A 186 -9.01 9.34 -11.55
N LEU A 187 -8.70 8.11 -11.15
CA LEU A 187 -7.51 7.39 -11.59
C LEU A 187 -7.55 7.05 -13.08
N LEU A 188 -8.72 6.70 -13.62
CA LEU A 188 -8.88 6.52 -15.06
C LEU A 188 -8.68 7.85 -15.81
N VAL A 189 -9.21 8.97 -15.29
CA VAL A 189 -8.98 10.30 -15.85
C VAL A 189 -7.49 10.63 -15.85
N PHE A 190 -6.80 10.43 -14.73
CA PHE A 190 -5.34 10.60 -14.67
C PHE A 190 -4.63 9.79 -15.75
N SER A 191 -4.92 8.50 -15.85
CA SER A 191 -4.24 7.62 -16.79
C SER A 191 -4.43 8.09 -18.23
N VAL A 192 -5.66 8.45 -18.62
CA VAL A 192 -5.96 8.96 -19.96
C VAL A 192 -5.22 10.27 -20.24
N LEU A 193 -5.21 11.19 -19.28
CA LEU A 193 -4.56 12.48 -19.44
C LEU A 193 -3.03 12.36 -19.46
N ALA A 194 -2.46 11.46 -18.65
CA ALA A 194 -1.02 11.18 -18.67
C ALA A 194 -0.58 10.59 -20.02
N PHE A 195 -1.34 9.66 -20.59
CA PHE A 195 -1.09 9.14 -21.93
C PHE A 195 -1.21 10.23 -23.01
N GLY A 196 -2.28 11.03 -22.95
CA GLY A 196 -2.50 12.11 -23.89
C GLY A 196 -1.39 13.17 -23.84
N TYR A 197 -1.01 13.57 -22.64
CA TYR A 197 0.10 14.50 -22.45
C TYR A 197 1.42 13.93 -23.01
N ARG A 198 1.72 12.68 -22.67
CA ARG A 198 2.96 12.03 -23.10
C ARG A 198 3.08 11.91 -24.60
N THR A 199 2.01 11.57 -25.29
CA THR A 199 2.00 11.45 -26.75
C THR A 199 2.11 12.78 -27.47
N SER A 200 1.57 13.85 -26.88
CA SER A 200 1.62 15.21 -27.45
C SER A 200 2.87 16.02 -27.05
N HIS A 201 3.54 15.61 -25.97
CA HIS A 201 4.74 16.27 -25.44
C HIS A 201 5.87 15.23 -25.29
N PRO A 202 6.48 14.78 -26.37
CA PRO A 202 7.65 13.91 -26.26
C PRO A 202 8.72 14.63 -25.47
N ALA A 203 9.39 13.95 -24.56
CA ALA A 203 10.42 14.56 -23.71
C ALA A 203 11.55 15.09 -24.59
N GLY A 204 12.15 16.20 -24.16
CA GLY A 204 13.21 16.90 -24.87
C GLY A 204 14.25 15.98 -25.48
N SER A 205 14.08 15.75 -26.75
CA SER A 205 14.82 14.76 -27.52
C SER A 205 16.08 15.33 -28.11
N GLU A 206 16.30 16.67 -27.95
CA GLU A 206 17.26 17.38 -28.79
C GLU A 206 18.68 17.34 -28.24
N ALA A 207 18.87 17.05 -26.95
CA ALA A 207 20.20 16.99 -26.38
C ALA A 207 20.29 16.01 -25.23
N TRP A 208 20.99 14.93 -25.42
CA TRP A 208 21.27 13.94 -24.39
C TRP A 208 22.61 13.24 -24.66
N GLN A 209 23.17 12.69 -23.60
CA GLN A 209 24.45 12.00 -23.63
C GLN A 209 24.28 10.54 -23.26
N PHE A 210 25.10 9.68 -23.84
CA PHE A 210 25.18 8.27 -23.49
C PHE A 210 26.54 7.97 -22.89
N ASP A 211 26.56 7.38 -21.73
CA ASP A 211 27.77 6.85 -21.13
C ASP A 211 27.93 5.38 -21.50
N SER A 212 28.87 5.08 -22.39
CA SER A 212 29.13 3.71 -22.84
C SER A 212 29.73 2.82 -21.76
N ALA A 213 30.32 3.37 -20.71
CA ALA A 213 30.93 2.60 -19.63
C ALA A 213 29.89 2.06 -18.66
N SER A 214 28.87 2.86 -18.31
CA SER A 214 27.79 2.46 -17.45
C SER A 214 26.56 1.92 -18.18
N GLY A 215 26.42 2.21 -19.48
CA GLY A 215 25.23 1.93 -20.26
C GLY A 215 24.08 2.91 -19.99
N ASP A 216 24.34 3.98 -19.26
CA ASP A 216 23.34 4.96 -18.86
C ASP A 216 23.13 6.03 -19.94
N ALA A 217 21.91 6.48 -20.11
CA ALA A 217 21.56 7.60 -20.97
C ALA A 217 21.08 8.79 -20.13
N TYR A 218 21.43 9.99 -20.58
CA TYR A 218 21.14 11.24 -19.89
C TYR A 218 20.50 12.23 -20.86
N ASN A 219 19.52 13.00 -20.37
CA ASN A 219 19.03 14.19 -21.03
C ASN A 219 19.41 15.43 -20.21
N TYR A 220 19.25 16.62 -20.76
CA TYR A 220 19.51 17.86 -20.02
C TYR A 220 18.24 18.42 -19.37
N GLU A 221 18.43 19.13 -18.25
CA GLU A 221 17.37 19.92 -17.64
C GLU A 221 17.08 21.17 -18.47
N PHE A 222 15.80 21.56 -18.53
CA PHE A 222 15.42 22.78 -19.21
C PHE A 222 15.62 24.00 -18.32
N GLN A 223 16.02 25.11 -18.93
CA GLN A 223 15.98 26.41 -18.28
C GLN A 223 14.52 26.81 -18.09
N THR A 224 14.18 27.23 -16.88
CA THR A 224 12.85 27.75 -16.56
C THR A 224 12.92 29.21 -16.14
N MET A 225 11.81 29.93 -16.30
CA MET A 225 11.64 31.28 -15.76
C MET A 225 10.27 31.41 -15.08
N PRO A 226 10.19 32.14 -13.98
CA PRO A 226 8.93 32.36 -13.32
C PRO A 226 8.01 33.22 -14.19
N GLN A 227 6.79 32.76 -14.42
CA GLN A 227 5.74 33.49 -15.11
C GLN A 227 4.55 33.63 -14.18
N THR A 228 4.13 34.87 -13.91
CA THR A 228 2.96 35.15 -13.08
C THR A 228 1.74 35.37 -13.97
N ALA A 229 0.73 34.51 -13.80
CA ALA A 229 -0.57 34.66 -14.44
C ALA A 229 -1.66 34.50 -13.36
N ASN A 230 -2.65 35.36 -13.36
CA ASN A 230 -3.76 35.35 -12.41
C ASN A 230 -3.34 35.35 -10.92
N GLY A 231 -2.24 36.03 -10.59
CA GLY A 231 -1.70 36.09 -9.22
C GLY A 231 -0.94 34.82 -8.77
N GLN A 232 -0.75 33.86 -9.65
CA GLN A 232 0.05 32.65 -9.40
C GLN A 232 1.32 32.70 -10.24
N THR A 233 2.45 32.38 -9.61
CA THR A 233 3.74 32.28 -10.30
C THR A 233 4.01 30.80 -10.60
N THR A 234 4.18 30.48 -11.88
CA THR A 234 4.59 29.15 -12.35
C THR A 234 5.85 29.27 -13.16
N ASP A 235 6.71 28.27 -13.07
CA ASP A 235 7.90 28.23 -13.90
C ASP A 235 7.60 27.64 -15.28
N VAL A 236 7.94 28.41 -16.31
CA VAL A 236 7.72 28.04 -17.71
C VAL A 236 9.06 27.74 -18.35
N VAL A 237 9.12 26.70 -19.16
CA VAL A 237 10.31 26.32 -19.91
C VAL A 237 10.69 27.43 -20.90
N VAL A 238 11.90 27.93 -20.79
CA VAL A 238 12.44 28.93 -21.72
C VAL A 238 12.75 28.25 -23.05
N ARG A 239 12.24 28.81 -24.13
CA ARG A 239 12.48 28.34 -25.51
C ARG A 239 13.29 29.35 -26.30
N ASP A 240 14.01 28.89 -27.30
CA ASP A 240 14.67 29.75 -28.27
C ASP A 240 13.69 30.29 -29.32
N ASP A 241 14.18 31.08 -30.27
CA ASP A 241 13.38 31.66 -31.34
C ASP A 241 12.77 30.64 -32.31
N LYS A 242 13.22 29.39 -32.24
CA LYS A 242 12.68 28.24 -33.00
C LYS A 242 11.72 27.38 -32.17
N GLY A 243 11.43 27.78 -30.93
CA GLY A 243 10.58 27.02 -30.01
C GLY A 243 11.25 25.83 -29.31
N VAL A 244 12.58 25.70 -29.45
CA VAL A 244 13.35 24.60 -28.81
C VAL A 244 13.65 24.96 -27.35
N PRO A 245 13.42 24.04 -26.41
CA PRO A 245 13.76 24.26 -25.01
C PRO A 245 15.27 24.53 -24.82
N LYS A 246 15.58 25.55 -24.04
CA LYS A 246 16.98 25.86 -23.70
C LYS A 246 17.46 24.98 -22.55
N ALA A 247 18.70 24.47 -22.67
CA ALA A 247 19.33 23.73 -21.59
C ALA A 247 19.62 24.64 -20.40
N LYS A 248 19.36 24.13 -19.19
CA LYS A 248 19.87 24.74 -17.95
C LYS A 248 21.38 24.49 -17.87
N LEU A 249 22.13 25.54 -17.59
CA LEU A 249 23.58 25.46 -17.47
C LEU A 249 24.00 25.50 -15.99
N ASP A 250 25.03 24.74 -15.66
CA ASP A 250 25.70 24.80 -14.36
C ASP A 250 26.59 26.06 -14.25
N ALA A 251 27.26 26.23 -13.10
CA ALA A 251 28.16 27.35 -12.86
C ALA A 251 29.39 27.36 -13.81
N ALA A 252 29.69 26.25 -14.47
CA ALA A 252 30.75 26.11 -15.44
C ALA A 252 30.27 26.29 -16.90
N GLY A 253 28.98 26.61 -17.10
CA GLY A 253 28.37 26.79 -18.41
C GLY A 253 28.07 25.49 -19.16
N LYS A 254 28.06 24.34 -18.47
CA LYS A 254 27.72 23.04 -19.07
C LYS A 254 26.24 22.71 -18.80
N PRO A 255 25.56 22.00 -19.73
CA PRO A 255 24.20 21.52 -19.48
C PRO A 255 24.13 20.63 -18.24
N VAL A 256 23.17 20.89 -17.38
CA VAL A 256 22.82 20.03 -16.25
C VAL A 256 22.10 18.81 -16.79
N LEU A 257 22.63 17.62 -16.53
CA LEU A 257 22.10 16.36 -17.05
C LEU A 257 21.34 15.60 -15.97
N PHE A 258 20.30 14.89 -16.38
CA PHE A 258 19.60 13.90 -15.55
C PHE A 258 19.57 12.53 -16.25
N LYS A 259 19.59 11.48 -15.45
CA LYS A 259 19.56 10.10 -15.94
C LYS A 259 18.16 9.75 -16.45
N LEU A 260 18.09 9.17 -17.65
CA LEU A 260 16.82 8.70 -18.20
C LEU A 260 16.34 7.45 -17.48
N ALA A 261 15.04 7.42 -17.18
CA ALA A 261 14.36 6.19 -16.81
C ALA A 261 14.19 5.32 -18.07
N TYR A 262 14.43 4.03 -17.93
CA TYR A 262 14.23 3.04 -19.00
C TYR A 262 14.86 3.43 -20.34
N PRO A 263 16.19 3.67 -20.42
CA PRO A 263 16.84 4.05 -21.69
C PRO A 263 16.70 2.94 -22.73
N GLU A 264 16.21 3.29 -23.90
CA GLU A 264 15.97 2.38 -25.02
C GLU A 264 16.46 3.01 -26.32
N LYS A 265 16.89 2.20 -27.29
CA LYS A 265 17.36 2.65 -28.61
C LYS A 265 16.30 2.38 -29.66
N ASP A 266 16.20 3.29 -30.64
CA ASP A 266 15.42 3.08 -31.86
C ASP A 266 16.14 2.10 -32.81
N ASP A 267 15.50 1.79 -33.94
CA ASP A 267 16.06 0.90 -34.97
C ASP A 267 17.38 1.42 -35.60
N LYS A 268 17.70 2.69 -35.39
CA LYS A 268 18.94 3.34 -35.86
C LYS A 268 20.02 3.37 -34.79
N GLY A 269 19.74 2.80 -33.60
CA GLY A 269 20.64 2.81 -32.45
C GLY A 269 20.69 4.14 -31.69
N VAL A 270 19.75 5.05 -31.95
CA VAL A 270 19.62 6.32 -31.24
C VAL A 270 18.73 6.10 -30.01
N PHE A 271 19.18 6.57 -28.87
CA PHE A 271 18.37 6.45 -27.63
C PHE A 271 17.10 7.29 -27.71
N LEU A 272 16.02 6.72 -27.25
CA LEU A 272 14.74 7.42 -27.11
C LEU A 272 14.77 8.32 -25.88
N SER A 273 14.27 9.53 -26.03
CA SER A 273 14.19 10.51 -24.93
C SER A 273 13.11 10.19 -23.89
N HIS A 274 12.35 9.15 -24.12
CA HIS A 274 11.22 8.75 -23.29
C HIS A 274 11.08 7.22 -23.25
N PRO A 275 10.44 6.65 -22.20
CA PRO A 275 10.13 5.24 -22.16
C PRO A 275 9.20 4.85 -23.30
N THR A 276 9.48 3.71 -23.96
CA THR A 276 8.49 3.04 -24.82
C THR A 276 7.58 2.16 -23.96
N GLY A 277 6.46 1.71 -24.54
CA GLY A 277 5.61 0.76 -23.84
C GLY A 277 6.34 -0.53 -23.49
N SER A 278 7.24 -1.01 -24.35
CA SER A 278 8.05 -2.21 -24.10
C SER A 278 9.07 -2.01 -22.98
N SER A 279 9.70 -0.85 -22.89
CA SER A 279 10.66 -0.58 -21.81
C SER A 279 9.98 -0.44 -20.45
N VAL A 280 8.78 0.17 -20.40
CA VAL A 280 7.98 0.26 -19.17
C VAL A 280 7.59 -1.10 -18.62
N VAL A 281 7.12 -2.02 -19.49
CA VAL A 281 6.72 -3.37 -19.08
C VAL A 281 7.90 -4.33 -18.93
N GLY A 282 9.09 -3.92 -19.31
CA GLY A 282 10.31 -4.74 -19.29
C GLY A 282 10.68 -5.22 -17.89
N ILE A 283 11.25 -6.42 -17.83
CA ILE A 283 11.75 -6.99 -16.57
C ILE A 283 13.02 -6.29 -16.10
N HIS A 284 13.84 -5.79 -17.02
CA HIS A 284 15.16 -5.15 -16.81
C HIS A 284 16.14 -6.01 -16.01
N ASN A 285 15.77 -6.37 -14.76
CA ASN A 285 16.55 -7.25 -13.89
C ASN A 285 15.61 -7.94 -12.90
N PHE A 286 15.69 -9.27 -12.80
CA PHE A 286 14.83 -10.07 -11.91
C PHE A 286 14.96 -9.69 -10.43
N GLY A 287 16.14 -9.31 -9.96
CA GLY A 287 16.33 -8.84 -8.59
C GLY A 287 15.47 -7.62 -8.29
N TRP A 288 15.44 -6.66 -9.21
CA TRP A 288 14.58 -5.47 -9.06
C TRP A 288 13.09 -5.80 -9.14
N VAL A 289 12.68 -6.80 -9.94
CA VAL A 289 11.26 -7.25 -9.94
C VAL A 289 10.84 -7.71 -8.55
N PHE A 290 11.66 -8.49 -7.85
CA PHE A 290 11.35 -8.91 -6.49
C PHE A 290 11.32 -7.75 -5.50
N VAL A 291 12.29 -6.83 -5.57
CA VAL A 291 12.30 -5.63 -4.72
C VAL A 291 11.05 -4.79 -4.95
N GLN A 292 10.71 -4.52 -6.20
CA GLN A 292 9.51 -3.76 -6.55
C GLN A 292 8.23 -4.47 -6.10
N ALA A 293 8.16 -5.80 -6.21
CA ALA A 293 7.03 -6.58 -5.73
C ALA A 293 6.86 -6.50 -4.21
N THR A 294 7.96 -6.44 -3.44
CA THR A 294 7.88 -6.31 -1.97
C THR A 294 7.28 -4.98 -1.52
N VAL A 295 7.44 -3.92 -2.31
CA VAL A 295 6.77 -2.63 -2.08
C VAL A 295 5.37 -2.64 -2.68
N ALA A 296 5.20 -3.14 -3.90
CA ALA A 296 3.92 -3.16 -4.60
C ALA A 296 2.84 -3.99 -3.88
N ILE A 297 3.19 -4.97 -3.07
CA ILE A 297 2.20 -5.74 -2.31
C ILE A 297 1.32 -4.84 -1.43
N LEU A 298 1.87 -3.74 -0.93
CA LEU A 298 1.16 -2.79 -0.07
C LEU A 298 -0.12 -2.24 -0.72
N ILE A 299 -0.11 -2.07 -2.04
CA ILE A 299 -1.26 -1.53 -2.79
C ILE A 299 -2.24 -2.62 -3.25
N LEU A 300 -1.88 -3.89 -3.14
CA LEU A 300 -2.69 -5.02 -3.61
C LEU A 300 -3.36 -5.80 -2.48
N VAL A 301 -2.94 -5.59 -1.23
CA VAL A 301 -3.54 -6.23 -0.05
C VAL A 301 -4.92 -5.68 0.25
N GLY A 302 -5.77 -6.50 0.88
CA GLY A 302 -7.07 -6.07 1.34
C GLY A 302 -8.25 -6.88 0.78
N PHE A 303 -8.07 -7.61 -0.32
CA PHE A 303 -9.10 -8.47 -0.89
C PHE A 303 -9.61 -9.52 0.09
N GLU A 304 -8.77 -9.97 1.03
CA GLU A 304 -9.11 -10.93 2.07
C GLU A 304 -9.99 -10.35 3.19
N SER A 305 -10.05 -9.03 3.31
CA SER A 305 -10.80 -8.34 4.39
C SER A 305 -12.27 -8.75 4.44
N VAL A 306 -12.86 -9.01 3.29
CA VAL A 306 -14.26 -9.44 3.18
C VAL A 306 -14.51 -10.79 3.85
N THR A 307 -13.49 -11.65 3.98
CA THR A 307 -13.65 -12.94 4.68
C THR A 307 -13.83 -12.79 6.18
N ALA A 308 -13.40 -11.67 6.77
CA ALA A 308 -13.70 -11.34 8.16
C ALA A 308 -15.16 -10.91 8.36
N MET A 309 -15.86 -10.54 7.29
CA MET A 309 -17.27 -10.11 7.28
C MET A 309 -18.24 -11.25 6.97
N GLY A 310 -17.79 -12.51 6.99
CA GLY A 310 -18.63 -13.65 6.66
C GLY A 310 -19.91 -13.75 7.49
N GLY A 311 -19.87 -13.37 8.78
CA GLY A 311 -21.04 -13.32 9.66
C GLY A 311 -22.04 -12.20 9.33
N GLU A 312 -21.64 -11.18 8.58
CA GLU A 312 -22.47 -10.05 8.13
C GLU A 312 -22.98 -10.21 6.70
N ALA A 313 -22.52 -11.25 5.98
CA ALA A 313 -22.88 -11.54 4.61
C ALA A 313 -24.24 -12.27 4.52
N LYS A 314 -25.16 -11.79 3.66
CA LYS A 314 -26.47 -12.44 3.42
C LYS A 314 -26.31 -13.85 2.84
N ASN A 315 -25.31 -14.05 1.98
CA ASN A 315 -24.98 -15.34 1.39
C ASN A 315 -23.47 -15.56 1.38
N ALA A 316 -22.89 -15.83 2.56
CA ALA A 316 -21.46 -15.90 2.76
C ALA A 316 -20.75 -16.91 1.83
N LYS A 317 -21.34 -18.11 1.63
CA LYS A 317 -20.74 -19.17 0.78
C LYS A 317 -20.58 -18.76 -0.70
N ARG A 318 -21.45 -17.88 -1.19
CA ARG A 318 -21.43 -17.41 -2.58
C ARG A 318 -20.75 -16.06 -2.70
N ASP A 319 -21.19 -15.08 -1.90
CA ASP A 319 -20.88 -13.68 -2.12
C ASP A 319 -19.45 -13.34 -1.66
N VAL A 320 -18.98 -13.94 -0.57
CA VAL A 320 -17.62 -13.70 -0.07
C VAL A 320 -16.54 -14.17 -1.05
N PRO A 321 -16.58 -15.43 -1.57
CA PRO A 321 -15.59 -15.86 -2.57
C PRO A 321 -15.57 -15.02 -3.84
N ILE A 322 -16.74 -14.62 -4.32
CA ILE A 322 -16.85 -13.75 -5.51
C ILE A 322 -16.25 -12.38 -5.20
N ALA A 323 -16.56 -11.78 -4.05
CA ALA A 323 -16.06 -10.47 -3.66
C ALA A 323 -14.53 -10.46 -3.53
N VAL A 324 -13.91 -11.50 -2.95
CA VAL A 324 -12.46 -11.66 -2.84
C VAL A 324 -11.79 -11.56 -4.22
N ILE A 325 -12.25 -12.35 -5.17
CA ILE A 325 -11.64 -12.39 -6.51
C ILE A 325 -11.96 -11.11 -7.30
N THR A 326 -13.21 -10.65 -7.28
CA THR A 326 -13.65 -9.50 -8.08
C THR A 326 -12.98 -8.21 -7.62
N SER A 327 -12.85 -7.98 -6.31
CA SER A 327 -12.18 -6.79 -5.78
C SER A 327 -10.72 -6.70 -6.24
N LEU A 328 -9.99 -7.81 -6.18
CA LEU A 328 -8.61 -7.85 -6.61
C LEU A 328 -8.46 -7.70 -8.13
N LEU A 329 -9.34 -8.31 -8.93
CA LEU A 329 -9.30 -8.17 -10.38
C LEU A 329 -9.61 -6.74 -10.84
N VAL A 330 -10.64 -6.12 -10.26
CA VAL A 330 -11.01 -4.75 -10.64
C VAL A 330 -9.94 -3.76 -10.22
N GLN A 331 -9.53 -3.78 -8.97
CA GLN A 331 -8.55 -2.81 -8.49
C GLN A 331 -7.11 -3.19 -8.84
N GLY A 332 -6.72 -4.44 -8.64
CA GLY A 332 -5.35 -4.88 -8.87
C GLY A 332 -5.01 -4.98 -10.36
N ALA A 333 -5.76 -5.78 -11.12
CA ALA A 333 -5.44 -6.00 -12.52
C ALA A 333 -5.87 -4.82 -13.40
N PHE A 334 -7.07 -4.28 -13.21
CA PHE A 334 -7.57 -3.23 -14.09
C PHE A 334 -7.00 -1.85 -13.73
N CYS A 335 -7.18 -1.39 -12.49
CA CYS A 335 -6.74 -0.03 -12.13
C CYS A 335 -5.22 0.07 -12.07
N TYR A 336 -4.56 -0.72 -11.21
CA TYR A 336 -3.13 -0.53 -10.96
C TYR A 336 -2.24 -0.76 -12.17
N LEU A 337 -2.49 -1.80 -12.97
CA LEU A 337 -1.65 -2.04 -14.15
C LEU A 337 -1.71 -0.87 -15.13
N ILE A 338 -2.89 -0.24 -15.29
CA ILE A 338 -3.07 0.91 -16.18
C ILE A 338 -2.41 2.15 -15.60
N GLU A 339 -2.64 2.44 -14.32
CA GLU A 339 -2.10 3.64 -13.66
C GLU A 339 -0.59 3.63 -13.57
N TYR A 340 -0.02 2.51 -13.11
CA TYR A 340 1.43 2.41 -13.03
C TYR A 340 2.09 2.43 -14.39
N PHE A 341 1.44 1.86 -15.40
CA PHE A 341 1.91 2.02 -16.76
C PHE A 341 1.89 3.50 -17.16
N ALA A 342 0.79 4.21 -16.94
CA ALA A 342 0.64 5.60 -17.29
C ALA A 342 1.69 6.49 -16.57
N ALA A 343 1.89 6.29 -15.26
CA ALA A 343 2.85 7.02 -14.47
C ALA A 343 4.30 6.76 -14.91
N ASN A 344 4.66 5.50 -15.15
CA ASN A 344 6.00 5.16 -15.67
C ASN A 344 6.23 5.67 -17.08
N TYR A 345 5.21 5.59 -17.94
CA TYR A 345 5.28 6.09 -19.32
C TYR A 345 5.39 7.63 -19.38
N PHE A 346 4.88 8.32 -18.35
CA PHE A 346 4.97 9.77 -18.21
C PHE A 346 6.38 10.26 -17.91
N LEU A 347 7.24 9.45 -17.31
CA LEU A 347 8.61 9.83 -16.94
C LEU A 347 9.39 10.34 -18.15
N ASN A 348 10.38 11.21 -17.88
CA ASN A 348 11.22 11.90 -18.86
C ASN A 348 10.49 12.92 -19.76
N SER A 349 9.19 13.18 -19.51
CA SER A 349 8.35 14.11 -20.27
C SER A 349 8.22 15.47 -19.56
N GLY A 350 9.34 16.06 -19.14
CA GLY A 350 9.35 17.23 -18.27
C GLY A 350 9.24 16.89 -16.78
N TYR A 351 9.22 15.59 -16.45
CA TYR A 351 9.23 15.09 -15.09
C TYR A 351 10.24 13.92 -14.97
N PRO A 352 11.53 14.23 -14.66
CA PRO A 352 12.56 13.21 -14.55
C PRO A 352 12.39 12.33 -13.30
N MET A 353 12.96 11.12 -13.35
CA MET A 353 12.95 10.18 -12.23
C MET A 353 13.55 10.78 -10.95
N THR A 354 14.60 11.63 -11.10
CA THR A 354 15.21 12.33 -9.96
C THR A 354 14.22 13.24 -9.22
N THR A 355 13.31 13.88 -9.94
CA THR A 355 12.22 14.66 -9.31
C THR A 355 11.23 13.73 -8.60
N ALA A 356 10.87 12.60 -9.22
CA ALA A 356 9.98 11.61 -8.59
C ALA A 356 10.60 11.04 -7.29
N THR A 357 11.91 10.78 -7.26
CA THR A 357 12.59 10.30 -6.04
C THR A 357 12.62 11.34 -4.93
N GLY A 358 12.65 12.62 -5.28
CA GLY A 358 12.67 13.75 -4.33
C GLY A 358 11.28 14.23 -3.91
N SER A 359 10.21 13.67 -4.47
CA SER A 359 8.84 14.13 -4.21
C SER A 359 8.12 13.25 -3.18
N ALA A 360 7.39 13.89 -2.26
CA ALA A 360 6.46 13.20 -1.36
C ALA A 360 5.19 12.72 -2.10
N ALA A 361 4.89 13.28 -3.27
CA ALA A 361 3.71 12.96 -4.05
C ALA A 361 3.98 13.06 -5.57
N PRO A 362 4.77 12.14 -6.17
CA PRO A 362 5.14 12.22 -7.58
C PRO A 362 3.94 12.29 -8.54
N ILE A 363 2.87 11.59 -8.23
CA ILE A 363 1.64 11.63 -9.05
C ILE A 363 0.98 13.00 -8.96
N GLY A 364 0.98 13.63 -7.79
CA GLY A 364 0.51 15.01 -7.62
C GLY A 364 1.30 16.00 -8.49
N ASP A 365 2.61 15.83 -8.56
CA ASP A 365 3.47 16.64 -9.41
C ASP A 365 3.13 16.45 -10.90
N MET A 366 2.94 15.19 -11.33
CA MET A 366 2.52 14.87 -12.70
C MET A 366 1.17 15.53 -13.03
N MET A 367 0.24 15.60 -12.06
CA MET A 367 -1.03 16.32 -12.23
C MET A 367 -0.82 17.82 -12.46
N ILE A 368 0.14 18.44 -11.77
CA ILE A 368 0.49 19.83 -11.99
C ILE A 368 0.98 20.05 -13.41
N VAL A 369 1.87 19.17 -13.91
CA VAL A 369 2.40 19.24 -15.28
C VAL A 369 1.28 19.12 -16.30
N VAL A 370 0.47 18.08 -16.19
CA VAL A 370 -0.65 17.80 -17.11
C VAL A 370 -1.70 18.92 -17.04
N GLY A 371 -2.06 19.34 -15.85
CA GLY A 371 -3.05 20.39 -15.66
C GLY A 371 -2.60 21.75 -16.18
N ASN A 372 -1.30 22.11 -16.06
CA ASN A 372 -0.76 23.32 -16.66
C ASN A 372 -0.77 23.27 -18.19
N ALA A 373 -0.50 22.11 -18.77
CA ALA A 373 -0.56 21.93 -20.21
C ALA A 373 -1.99 22.04 -20.76
N LEU A 374 -2.98 21.54 -20.03
CA LEU A 374 -4.38 21.53 -20.47
C LEU A 374 -5.13 22.83 -20.18
N PHE A 375 -4.87 23.45 -19.03
CA PHE A 375 -5.68 24.56 -18.51
C PHE A 375 -4.89 25.86 -18.38
N GLY A 376 -3.64 25.88 -18.86
CA GLY A 376 -2.74 27.03 -18.74
C GLY A 376 -2.12 27.18 -17.34
N ALA A 377 -1.33 28.24 -17.18
CA ALA A 377 -0.61 28.52 -15.93
C ALA A 377 -1.58 28.62 -14.73
N GLY A 378 -1.32 27.85 -13.70
CA GLY A 378 -2.16 27.74 -12.50
C GLY A 378 -3.25 26.66 -12.56
N GLY A 379 -3.64 26.18 -13.75
CA GLY A 379 -4.61 25.10 -13.92
C GLY A 379 -4.13 23.78 -13.31
N GLY A 380 -2.83 23.54 -13.35
CA GLY A 380 -2.22 22.35 -12.76
C GLY A 380 -2.42 22.23 -11.26
N ARG A 381 -2.35 23.34 -10.51
CA ARG A 381 -2.61 23.32 -9.06
C ARG A 381 -4.05 22.90 -8.74
N ILE A 382 -5.02 23.42 -9.50
CA ILE A 382 -6.44 23.08 -9.31
C ILE A 382 -6.66 21.60 -9.63
N PHE A 383 -6.09 21.13 -10.74
CA PHE A 383 -6.20 19.74 -11.15
C PHE A 383 -5.58 18.79 -10.11
N MET A 384 -4.39 19.09 -9.62
CA MET A 384 -3.74 18.35 -8.54
C MET A 384 -4.61 18.33 -7.26
N LEU A 385 -5.24 19.43 -6.89
CA LEU A 385 -6.11 19.49 -5.71
C LEU A 385 -7.37 18.62 -5.85
N ILE A 386 -7.95 18.53 -7.04
CA ILE A 386 -9.07 17.62 -7.30
C ILE A 386 -8.63 16.17 -7.12
N GLU A 387 -7.48 15.81 -7.69
CA GLU A 387 -6.93 14.45 -7.54
C GLU A 387 -6.53 14.16 -6.09
N ALA A 388 -5.88 15.11 -5.39
CA ALA A 388 -5.53 14.99 -3.98
C ALA A 388 -6.75 14.75 -3.09
N PHE A 389 -7.89 15.34 -3.42
CA PHE A 389 -9.13 15.09 -2.70
C PHE A 389 -9.59 13.64 -2.86
N THR A 390 -9.40 13.04 -4.02
CA THR A 390 -9.73 11.62 -4.23
C THR A 390 -8.79 10.71 -3.44
N VAL A 391 -7.50 11.05 -3.37
CA VAL A 391 -6.52 10.35 -2.53
C VAL A 391 -6.87 10.47 -1.05
N PHE A 392 -7.26 11.65 -0.59
CA PHE A 392 -7.77 11.87 0.77
C PHE A 392 -8.94 10.92 1.11
N LEU A 393 -9.93 10.83 0.22
CA LEU A 393 -11.05 9.92 0.38
C LEU A 393 -10.61 8.45 0.38
N ALA A 394 -9.68 8.09 -0.49
CA ALA A 394 -9.14 6.74 -0.57
C ALA A 394 -8.43 6.30 0.72
N ILE A 395 -7.64 7.20 1.34
CA ILE A 395 -7.00 6.93 2.65
C ILE A 395 -8.05 6.72 3.75
N ILE A 396 -9.18 7.45 3.72
CA ILE A 396 -10.30 7.18 4.65
C ILE A 396 -10.81 5.76 4.43
N GLY A 397 -11.11 5.37 3.20
CA GLY A 397 -11.66 4.05 2.86
C GLY A 397 -10.75 2.90 3.30
N THR A 398 -9.46 2.98 2.98
CA THR A 398 -8.50 1.93 3.33
C THR A 398 -8.27 1.81 4.83
N THR A 399 -8.14 2.94 5.55
CA THR A 399 -7.98 2.94 7.00
C THR A 399 -9.22 2.38 7.69
N LEU A 400 -10.41 2.79 7.25
CA LEU A 400 -11.70 2.33 7.76
C LEU A 400 -11.87 0.82 7.56
N SER A 401 -11.60 0.32 6.35
CA SER A 401 -11.74 -1.09 6.03
C SER A 401 -10.72 -1.96 6.78
N CYS A 402 -9.49 -1.48 6.94
CA CYS A 402 -8.47 -2.18 7.72
C CYS A 402 -8.81 -2.24 9.21
N MET A 403 -9.24 -1.12 9.81
CA MET A 403 -9.70 -1.10 11.20
C MET A 403 -10.90 -2.03 11.42
N ASN A 404 -11.85 -2.04 10.51
CA ASN A 404 -13.00 -2.93 10.56
C ASN A 404 -12.59 -4.40 10.54
N THR A 405 -11.66 -4.77 9.67
CA THR A 405 -11.16 -6.14 9.54
C THR A 405 -10.35 -6.56 10.77
N GLY A 406 -9.38 -5.74 11.17
CA GLY A 406 -8.55 -6.00 12.35
C GLY A 406 -9.36 -6.11 13.64
N ALA A 407 -10.38 -5.27 13.79
CA ALA A 407 -11.27 -5.34 14.95
C ALA A 407 -12.08 -6.64 14.99
N ARG A 408 -12.51 -7.18 13.82
CA ARG A 408 -13.26 -8.46 13.76
C ARG A 408 -12.36 -9.65 14.06
N VAL A 409 -11.12 -9.65 13.58
CA VAL A 409 -10.15 -10.70 13.95
C VAL A 409 -9.85 -10.66 15.45
N THR A 410 -9.60 -9.46 15.99
CA THR A 410 -9.36 -9.28 17.44
C THR A 410 -10.58 -9.68 18.27
N TYR A 411 -11.80 -9.37 17.79
CA TYR A 411 -13.04 -9.81 18.42
C TYR A 411 -13.19 -11.34 18.45
N ALA A 412 -12.94 -12.01 17.32
CA ALA A 412 -12.99 -13.47 17.26
C ALA A 412 -11.97 -14.11 18.23
N MET A 413 -10.75 -13.58 18.28
CA MET A 413 -9.74 -14.03 19.25
C MET A 413 -10.16 -13.75 20.71
N GLY A 414 -10.89 -12.66 20.96
CA GLY A 414 -11.43 -12.32 22.29
C GLY A 414 -12.56 -13.24 22.72
N GLN A 415 -13.42 -13.65 21.78
CA GLN A 415 -14.47 -14.63 22.05
C GLN A 415 -13.90 -16.01 22.40
N ASP A 416 -12.77 -16.37 21.77
CA ASP A 416 -12.08 -17.62 22.04
C ASP A 416 -11.10 -17.54 23.24
N ASP A 417 -11.06 -16.42 23.94
CA ASP A 417 -10.10 -16.18 25.03
C ASP A 417 -8.62 -16.26 24.65
N GLU A 418 -8.28 -16.11 23.39
CA GLU A 418 -6.88 -16.12 22.93
C GLU A 418 -6.22 -14.74 23.07
N VAL A 419 -7.02 -13.67 23.22
CA VAL A 419 -6.63 -12.33 23.69
C VAL A 419 -7.55 -11.95 24.85
N PRO A 420 -7.34 -10.81 25.54
CA PRO A 420 -8.22 -10.44 26.66
C PRO A 420 -9.70 -10.45 26.29
N GLU A 421 -10.52 -11.08 27.12
CA GLU A 421 -11.95 -11.33 26.93
C GLU A 421 -12.77 -10.06 26.63
N HIS A 422 -12.31 -8.90 27.12
CA HIS A 422 -12.99 -7.63 26.87
C HIS A 422 -13.05 -7.24 25.39
N PHE A 423 -12.22 -7.84 24.51
CA PHE A 423 -12.32 -7.67 23.07
C PHE A 423 -13.44 -8.49 22.42
N GLY A 424 -13.89 -9.56 23.09
CA GLY A 424 -14.99 -10.42 22.65
C GLY A 424 -16.39 -9.84 22.86
N ILE A 425 -16.52 -8.52 23.10
CA ILE A 425 -17.79 -7.85 23.40
C ILE A 425 -18.19 -6.89 22.28
N LEU A 426 -19.43 -7.04 21.78
CA LEU A 426 -20.04 -6.11 20.83
C LEU A 426 -20.72 -4.93 21.53
N HIS A 427 -20.79 -3.80 20.84
CA HIS A 427 -21.59 -2.67 21.28
C HIS A 427 -23.08 -2.99 21.15
N SER A 428 -23.87 -2.64 22.16
CA SER A 428 -25.28 -3.04 22.26
C SER A 428 -26.19 -2.54 21.12
N GLN A 429 -25.90 -1.35 20.58
CA GLN A 429 -26.72 -0.74 19.53
C GLN A 429 -26.13 -0.93 18.12
N SER A 430 -24.83 -0.69 17.94
CA SER A 430 -24.18 -0.76 16.62
C SER A 430 -23.74 -2.17 16.24
N LEU A 431 -23.74 -3.12 17.17
CA LEU A 431 -23.28 -4.51 17.01
C LEU A 431 -21.86 -4.62 16.44
N THR A 432 -21.02 -3.63 16.76
CA THR A 432 -19.63 -3.54 16.34
C THR A 432 -18.68 -3.92 17.48
N PRO A 433 -17.48 -4.45 17.20
CA PRO A 433 -16.45 -4.72 18.19
C PRO A 433 -15.76 -3.42 18.64
N HIS A 434 -16.52 -2.52 19.28
CA HIS A 434 -16.13 -1.13 19.59
C HIS A 434 -14.83 -1.03 20.38
N ARG A 435 -14.59 -1.93 21.33
CA ARG A 435 -13.36 -1.92 22.15
C ARG A 435 -12.11 -2.22 21.30
N ALA A 436 -12.22 -3.17 20.38
CA ALA A 436 -11.16 -3.45 19.42
C ALA A 436 -10.93 -2.27 18.48
N ILE A 437 -12.00 -1.63 17.96
CA ILE A 437 -11.91 -0.45 17.08
C ILE A 437 -11.15 0.69 17.75
N TRP A 438 -11.53 1.07 18.99
CA TRP A 438 -10.87 2.17 19.70
C TRP A 438 -9.43 1.84 20.10
N THR A 439 -9.15 0.58 20.43
CA THR A 439 -7.77 0.12 20.70
C THR A 439 -6.92 0.19 19.45
N LEU A 440 -7.45 -0.26 18.29
CA LEU A 440 -6.76 -0.14 17.01
C LEU A 440 -6.50 1.33 16.65
N ALA A 441 -7.47 2.22 16.90
CA ALA A 441 -7.27 3.65 16.67
C ALA A 441 -6.13 4.23 17.51
N ALA A 442 -6.07 3.86 18.80
CA ALA A 442 -4.97 4.29 19.67
C ALA A 442 -3.61 3.77 19.19
N ILE A 443 -3.53 2.49 18.83
CA ILE A 443 -2.31 1.89 18.28
C ILE A 443 -1.94 2.55 16.95
N SER A 444 -2.90 2.78 16.06
CA SER A 444 -2.67 3.45 14.78
C SER A 444 -2.17 4.87 14.95
N ALA A 445 -2.72 5.62 15.92
CA ALA A 445 -2.22 6.96 16.25
C ALA A 445 -0.76 6.91 16.74
N VAL A 446 -0.43 5.96 17.62
CA VAL A 446 0.95 5.79 18.12
C VAL A 446 1.90 5.41 16.99
N VAL A 447 1.55 4.43 16.17
CA VAL A 447 2.36 4.00 15.02
C VAL A 447 2.52 5.15 14.03
N GLY A 448 1.44 5.89 13.73
CA GLY A 448 1.47 7.04 12.84
C GLY A 448 2.37 8.17 13.35
N VAL A 449 2.29 8.48 14.64
CA VAL A 449 3.15 9.48 15.29
C VAL A 449 4.62 9.04 15.24
N ILE A 450 4.92 7.77 15.57
CA ILE A 450 6.28 7.23 15.50
C ILE A 450 6.78 7.30 14.05
N ALA A 451 5.96 6.90 13.08
CA ALA A 451 6.32 6.89 11.67
C ALA A 451 6.65 8.29 11.12
N VAL A 452 6.12 9.35 11.71
CA VAL A 452 6.33 10.73 11.25
C VAL A 452 7.38 11.47 12.07
N LEU A 453 7.46 11.24 13.40
CA LEU A 453 8.33 12.03 14.29
C LEU A 453 9.70 11.39 14.53
N VAL A 454 9.84 10.07 14.35
CA VAL A 454 11.06 9.36 14.74
C VAL A 454 11.89 9.01 13.51
N PRO A 455 13.10 9.56 13.34
CA PRO A 455 13.97 9.28 12.20
C PRO A 455 14.82 8.03 12.46
N PHE A 456 14.29 6.84 12.18
CA PHE A 456 15.06 5.59 12.19
C PHE A 456 15.39 5.12 10.78
N GLY A 457 16.66 4.84 10.49
CA GLY A 457 17.14 4.26 9.24
C GLY A 457 17.91 5.26 8.37
N ASP A 458 18.37 4.76 7.21
CA ASP A 458 19.21 5.51 6.27
C ASP A 458 18.47 5.98 5.00
N ALA A 459 17.29 5.42 4.72
CA ALA A 459 16.53 5.78 3.53
C ALA A 459 15.76 7.09 3.75
N GLY A 460 15.67 7.92 2.77
CA GLY A 460 14.79 9.09 2.74
C GLY A 460 15.46 10.43 3.00
N ALA A 461 16.57 10.50 3.69
CA ALA A 461 17.37 11.70 3.70
C ALA A 461 18.22 11.75 2.42
N LEU A 462 17.65 12.29 1.35
CA LEU A 462 18.54 12.71 0.26
C LEU A 462 19.55 13.70 0.86
N PRO A 463 20.85 13.54 0.59
CA PRO A 463 21.84 14.52 1.03
C PRO A 463 21.41 15.93 0.63
N ASP A 464 21.62 16.93 1.50
CA ASP A 464 21.28 18.33 1.22
C ASP A 464 21.79 18.80 -0.14
N ALA A 465 22.95 18.30 -0.57
CA ALA A 465 23.50 18.57 -1.88
C ALA A 465 22.60 18.03 -3.01
N THR A 466 21.99 16.86 -2.85
CA THR A 466 21.07 16.26 -3.82
C THR A 466 19.75 17.01 -3.84
N ILE A 467 19.23 17.41 -2.68
CA ILE A 467 18.00 18.20 -2.57
C ILE A 467 18.18 19.58 -3.23
N LYS A 468 19.33 20.23 -3.00
CA LYS A 468 19.67 21.50 -3.64
C LYS A 468 19.90 21.37 -5.15
N ALA A 469 20.27 20.18 -5.61
CA ALA A 469 20.46 19.87 -7.02
C ALA A 469 19.16 19.45 -7.73
N LEU A 470 18.06 19.22 -7.00
CA LEU A 470 16.76 18.97 -7.63
C LEU A 470 16.33 20.20 -8.44
N PRO A 471 15.66 20.00 -9.59
CA PRO A 471 15.21 21.11 -10.42
C PRO A 471 14.38 22.09 -9.60
N GLN A 472 14.93 23.27 -9.37
CA GLN A 472 14.17 24.41 -8.85
C GLN A 472 13.39 24.96 -10.03
N GLY A 473 12.11 25.11 -9.94
CA GLY A 473 11.40 25.66 -11.07
C GLY A 473 9.96 25.21 -11.14
N LEU A 474 9.55 24.55 -12.22
CA LEU A 474 8.17 24.11 -12.46
C LEU A 474 7.53 23.42 -11.24
N PHE A 475 8.36 22.78 -10.44
CA PHE A 475 8.00 22.08 -9.21
C PHE A 475 8.47 22.77 -7.94
N SER A 476 8.73 24.08 -7.98
CA SER A 476 9.28 24.77 -6.80
C SER A 476 8.40 24.67 -5.55
N SER A 477 7.08 24.72 -5.71
CA SER A 477 6.14 24.49 -4.60
C SER A 477 6.15 23.05 -4.08
N VAL A 478 6.40 22.11 -4.97
CA VAL A 478 6.51 20.68 -4.67
C VAL A 478 7.92 20.35 -4.17
N GLY A 479 8.96 20.95 -4.79
CA GLY A 479 10.34 20.86 -4.34
C GLY A 479 10.53 21.38 -2.92
N TYR A 480 9.83 22.43 -2.56
CA TYR A 480 9.77 22.93 -1.19
C TYR A 480 9.22 21.87 -0.23
N MET A 481 8.06 21.28 -0.55
CA MET A 481 7.49 20.18 0.23
C MET A 481 8.39 18.96 0.24
N SER A 482 9.00 18.62 -0.89
CA SER A 482 9.93 17.50 -0.96
C SER A 482 11.11 17.70 -0.03
N HIS A 483 11.66 18.92 0.05
CA HIS A 483 12.77 19.21 0.95
C HIS A 483 12.36 19.00 2.41
N ASP A 484 11.31 19.67 2.87
CA ASP A 484 10.89 19.60 4.26
C ASP A 484 10.18 18.26 4.59
N ALA A 485 9.41 17.73 3.66
CA ALA A 485 8.76 16.43 3.83
C ALA A 485 9.73 15.26 3.72
N MET A 486 10.78 15.35 2.91
CA MET A 486 11.83 14.32 2.87
C MET A 486 12.71 14.37 4.11
N ALA A 487 12.92 15.54 4.70
CA ALA A 487 13.50 15.66 6.04
C ALA A 487 12.53 15.14 7.13
N ALA A 488 11.24 15.13 6.84
CA ALA A 488 10.15 14.72 7.71
C ALA A 488 9.49 13.40 7.34
N LEU A 489 9.68 12.88 6.11
CA LEU A 489 9.37 11.51 5.72
C LEU A 489 10.47 10.62 6.30
N PRO A 490 10.37 10.30 7.57
CA PRO A 490 11.44 9.55 8.18
C PRO A 490 11.39 8.14 7.61
N ASN A 491 12.53 7.56 7.48
CA ASN A 491 12.76 6.16 7.17
C ASN A 491 11.90 5.23 8.02
N THR A 492 11.45 5.72 9.17
CA THR A 492 10.52 5.01 10.05
C THR A 492 9.17 4.74 9.38
N LEU A 493 8.68 5.63 8.50
CA LEU A 493 7.47 5.34 7.72
C LEU A 493 7.72 4.14 6.78
N LEU A 494 8.87 4.10 6.10
CA LEU A 494 9.27 2.94 5.30
C LEU A 494 9.44 1.70 6.18
N THR A 495 10.13 1.80 7.31
CA THR A 495 10.31 0.69 8.25
C THR A 495 8.98 0.10 8.72
N MET A 496 8.00 0.95 9.10
CA MET A 496 6.67 0.50 9.52
C MET A 496 5.88 -0.13 8.36
N THR A 497 5.97 0.45 7.17
CA THR A 497 5.41 -0.12 5.94
C THR A 497 5.96 -1.53 5.68
N LEU A 498 7.27 -1.68 5.80
CA LEU A 498 7.94 -2.95 5.60
C LEU A 498 7.61 -3.97 6.71
N ALA A 499 7.44 -3.54 7.95
CA ALA A 499 6.98 -4.42 9.04
C ALA A 499 5.55 -4.94 8.79
N SER A 500 4.67 -4.08 8.32
CA SER A 500 3.32 -4.45 7.89
C SER A 500 3.35 -5.45 6.71
N ASN A 501 4.18 -5.19 5.69
CA ASN A 501 4.33 -6.06 4.53
C ASN A 501 4.87 -7.44 4.91
N PHE A 502 5.82 -7.49 5.87
CA PHE A 502 6.30 -8.77 6.42
C PHE A 502 5.14 -9.57 7.04
N GLY A 503 4.28 -8.91 7.82
CA GLY A 503 3.05 -9.51 8.36
C GLY A 503 2.13 -10.02 7.26
N THR A 504 1.99 -9.28 6.17
CA THR A 504 1.18 -9.66 5.01
C THR A 504 1.71 -10.91 4.31
N PHE A 505 3.00 -10.94 3.96
CA PHE A 505 3.62 -12.11 3.33
C PHE A 505 3.49 -13.36 4.21
N LEU A 506 3.72 -13.21 5.52
CA LEU A 506 3.55 -14.30 6.47
C LEU A 506 2.10 -14.79 6.51
N LEU A 507 1.13 -13.88 6.62
CA LEU A 507 -0.30 -14.22 6.66
C LEU A 507 -0.74 -14.92 5.36
N TYR A 508 -0.28 -14.45 4.21
CA TYR A 508 -0.62 -15.02 2.92
C TYR A 508 0.03 -16.39 2.70
N ALA A 509 1.29 -16.56 3.10
CA ALA A 509 1.95 -17.87 3.10
C ALA A 509 1.21 -18.89 3.99
N LEU A 510 0.86 -18.46 5.22
CA LEU A 510 0.08 -19.30 6.14
C LEU A 510 -1.29 -19.64 5.58
N SER A 511 -2.00 -18.68 4.95
CA SER A 511 -3.30 -18.93 4.34
C SER A 511 -3.24 -19.89 3.17
N CYS A 512 -2.21 -19.83 2.33
CA CYS A 512 -1.97 -20.81 1.29
C CYS A 512 -1.70 -22.21 1.88
N PHE A 513 -0.90 -22.30 2.93
CA PHE A 513 -0.65 -23.55 3.63
C PHE A 513 -1.93 -24.14 4.26
N ILE A 514 -2.74 -23.29 4.92
CA ILE A 514 -4.02 -23.70 5.51
C ILE A 514 -4.98 -24.22 4.44
N CYS A 515 -5.00 -23.60 3.25
CA CYS A 515 -5.81 -24.10 2.13
C CYS A 515 -5.41 -25.52 1.72
N ILE A 516 -4.11 -25.83 1.65
CA ILE A 516 -3.64 -27.20 1.38
C ILE A 516 -4.14 -28.16 2.46
N VAL A 517 -4.02 -27.79 3.73
CA VAL A 517 -4.49 -28.60 4.88
C VAL A 517 -6.01 -28.81 4.82
N ALA A 518 -6.78 -27.76 4.51
CA ALA A 518 -8.24 -27.79 4.45
C ALA A 518 -8.79 -28.78 3.43
N PHE A 519 -8.12 -28.91 2.30
CA PHE A 519 -8.57 -29.75 1.18
C PHE A 519 -7.84 -31.09 1.09
N HIS A 520 -6.87 -31.35 1.98
CA HIS A 520 -6.14 -32.61 1.99
C HIS A 520 -7.05 -33.81 2.25
N GLY A 521 -7.05 -34.79 1.34
CA GLY A 521 -7.86 -36.01 1.46
C GLY A 521 -9.35 -35.85 1.19
N ARG A 522 -9.82 -34.65 0.79
CA ARG A 522 -11.23 -34.43 0.47
C ARG A 522 -11.58 -34.94 -0.94
N PRO A 523 -12.77 -35.52 -1.15
CA PRO A 523 -13.18 -36.02 -2.47
C PRO A 523 -13.48 -34.90 -3.47
N ASP A 524 -13.80 -33.69 -3.02
CA ASP A 524 -14.05 -32.49 -3.80
C ASP A 524 -12.77 -31.66 -4.08
N ALA A 525 -11.59 -32.14 -3.67
CA ALA A 525 -10.33 -31.47 -3.88
C ALA A 525 -9.93 -31.43 -5.37
N SER A 526 -9.58 -30.25 -5.88
CA SER A 526 -9.02 -30.05 -7.22
C SER A 526 -7.51 -29.87 -7.10
N PHE A 527 -6.72 -30.62 -7.88
CA PHE A 527 -5.26 -30.47 -7.89
C PHE A 527 -4.82 -29.04 -8.22
N LEU A 528 -5.45 -28.41 -9.21
CA LEU A 528 -5.10 -27.04 -9.60
C LEU A 528 -5.38 -26.03 -8.49
N LYS A 529 -6.62 -26.03 -7.94
CA LYS A 529 -7.06 -24.99 -6.98
C LYS A 529 -6.59 -25.21 -5.55
N HIS A 530 -6.37 -26.47 -5.16
CA HIS A 530 -6.12 -26.81 -3.75
C HIS A 530 -4.70 -27.33 -3.50
N VAL A 531 -3.90 -27.55 -4.57
CA VAL A 531 -2.50 -27.96 -4.45
C VAL A 531 -1.60 -27.01 -5.25
N LEU A 532 -1.73 -26.94 -6.58
CA LEU A 532 -0.79 -26.21 -7.43
C LEU A 532 -0.81 -24.68 -7.14
N ILE A 533 -1.97 -24.06 -7.15
CA ILE A 533 -2.11 -22.61 -6.87
C ILE A 533 -1.69 -22.28 -5.43
N PRO A 534 -2.13 -23.01 -4.38
CA PRO A 534 -1.67 -22.76 -3.02
C PRO A 534 -0.18 -22.98 -2.81
N VAL A 535 0.42 -24.01 -3.43
CA VAL A 535 1.88 -24.22 -3.37
C VAL A 535 2.62 -23.08 -4.04
N PHE A 536 2.18 -22.65 -5.23
CA PHE A 536 2.75 -21.47 -5.89
C PHE A 536 2.65 -20.23 -4.99
N GLY A 537 1.45 -19.94 -4.43
CA GLY A 537 1.24 -18.81 -3.52
C GLY A 537 2.12 -18.89 -2.28
N LEU A 538 2.21 -20.07 -1.64
CA LEU A 538 3.08 -20.29 -0.49
C LEU A 538 4.55 -20.00 -0.82
N VAL A 539 5.06 -20.61 -1.90
CA VAL A 539 6.46 -20.48 -2.30
C VAL A 539 6.77 -19.04 -2.72
N ALA A 540 5.89 -18.40 -3.51
CA ALA A 540 6.07 -17.02 -3.96
C ALA A 540 6.10 -16.04 -2.78
N ASN A 541 5.18 -16.16 -1.81
CA ASN A 541 5.19 -15.35 -0.59
C ASN A 541 6.48 -15.55 0.23
N LEU A 542 6.93 -16.78 0.39
CA LEU A 542 8.17 -17.09 1.12
C LEU A 542 9.41 -16.56 0.39
N ILE A 543 9.46 -16.65 -0.94
CA ILE A 543 10.57 -16.11 -1.74
C ILE A 543 10.59 -14.58 -1.62
N CYS A 544 9.46 -13.90 -1.78
CA CYS A 544 9.40 -12.44 -1.62
C CYS A 544 9.81 -12.03 -0.21
N MET A 545 9.34 -12.73 0.82
CA MET A 545 9.74 -12.47 2.21
C MET A 545 11.24 -12.72 2.44
N ALA A 546 11.82 -13.76 1.88
CA ALA A 546 13.25 -14.04 1.95
C ALA A 546 14.07 -12.98 1.19
N PHE A 547 13.63 -12.61 -0.01
CA PHE A 547 14.30 -11.60 -0.83
C PHE A 547 14.25 -10.21 -0.18
N TYR A 548 13.16 -9.90 0.49
CA TYR A 548 13.02 -8.71 1.32
C TYR A 548 14.14 -8.56 2.37
N ILE A 549 14.56 -9.68 2.98
CA ILE A 549 15.64 -9.71 3.98
C ILE A 549 17.01 -9.76 3.30
N ILE A 550 17.17 -10.56 2.25
CA ILE A 550 18.47 -10.89 1.63
C ILE A 550 18.83 -9.88 0.54
N GLY A 551 17.84 -9.36 -0.19
CA GLY A 551 18.04 -8.46 -1.33
C GLY A 551 18.93 -7.25 -1.04
N PRO A 552 18.75 -6.54 0.09
CA PRO A 552 19.62 -5.42 0.46
C PRO A 552 21.10 -5.80 0.60
N PHE A 553 21.40 -7.02 1.03
CA PHE A 553 22.78 -7.53 1.10
C PHE A 553 23.36 -7.92 -0.27
N MET A 554 22.49 -8.11 -1.27
CA MET A 554 22.86 -8.32 -2.66
C MET A 554 22.96 -7.01 -3.45
N GLY A 555 22.81 -5.85 -2.81
CA GLY A 555 22.88 -4.54 -3.46
C GLY A 555 21.54 -3.97 -3.92
N TYR A 556 20.42 -4.57 -3.50
CA TYR A 556 19.07 -4.11 -3.85
C TYR A 556 18.45 -3.33 -2.68
N GLY A 557 18.59 -2.01 -2.70
CA GLY A 557 17.96 -1.12 -1.72
C GLY A 557 18.72 -0.95 -0.40
N SER A 558 18.07 -0.29 0.56
CA SER A 558 18.61 -0.03 1.89
C SER A 558 18.60 -1.30 2.76
N LYS A 559 19.57 -1.40 3.67
CA LYS A 559 19.70 -2.53 4.60
C LYS A 559 19.00 -2.30 5.94
N MET A 560 18.94 -1.06 6.39
CA MET A 560 18.53 -0.75 7.76
C MET A 560 17.03 -0.96 7.97
N GLU A 561 16.19 -0.45 7.07
CA GLU A 561 14.73 -0.52 7.21
C GLU A 561 14.20 -1.97 7.21
N PRO A 562 14.61 -2.87 6.29
CA PRO A 562 14.20 -4.26 6.34
C PRO A 562 14.66 -4.99 7.61
N LEU A 563 15.87 -4.68 8.10
CA LEU A 563 16.39 -5.29 9.34
C LEU A 563 15.61 -4.81 10.56
N LEU A 564 15.28 -3.52 10.64
CA LEU A 564 14.43 -2.98 11.71
C LEU A 564 13.03 -3.57 11.65
N ALA A 565 12.43 -3.69 10.46
CA ALA A 565 11.13 -4.31 10.26
C ALA A 565 11.13 -5.79 10.70
N LEU A 566 12.18 -6.55 10.34
CA LEU A 566 12.37 -7.92 10.81
C LEU A 566 12.52 -7.97 12.34
N GLY A 567 13.27 -7.02 12.93
CA GLY A 567 13.40 -6.89 14.39
C GLY A 567 12.04 -6.71 15.07
N ILE A 568 11.19 -5.83 14.54
CA ILE A 568 9.81 -5.62 15.03
C ILE A 568 9.01 -6.92 14.94
N ALA A 569 9.07 -7.61 13.79
CA ALA A 569 8.35 -8.87 13.59
C ALA A 569 8.82 -9.98 14.56
N LEU A 570 10.12 -10.09 14.80
CA LEU A 570 10.70 -11.06 15.75
C LEU A 570 10.29 -10.76 17.20
N VAL A 571 10.36 -9.50 17.63
CA VAL A 571 9.91 -9.07 18.97
C VAL A 571 8.43 -9.40 19.14
N TRP A 572 7.60 -9.12 18.12
CA TRP A 572 6.17 -9.45 18.13
C TRP A 572 5.92 -10.96 18.22
N ALA A 573 6.66 -11.76 17.46
CA ALA A 573 6.55 -13.22 17.49
C ALA A 573 6.97 -13.81 18.86
N ILE A 574 8.08 -13.34 19.42
CA ILE A 574 8.54 -13.76 20.75
C ILE A 574 7.53 -13.39 21.83
N TYR A 575 7.04 -12.16 21.81
CA TYR A 575 6.00 -11.71 22.74
C TYR A 575 4.73 -12.56 22.62
N GLY A 576 4.29 -12.86 21.40
CA GLY A 576 3.14 -13.73 21.13
C GLY A 576 3.35 -15.15 21.70
N GLY A 577 4.51 -15.73 21.50
CA GLY A 577 4.84 -17.05 22.06
C GLY A 577 4.80 -17.08 23.60
N ILE A 578 5.40 -16.05 24.24
CA ILE A 578 5.38 -15.90 25.70
C ILE A 578 3.94 -15.70 26.19
N TYR A 579 3.19 -14.82 25.53
CA TYR A 579 1.79 -14.54 25.86
C TYR A 579 0.94 -15.81 25.76
N PHE A 580 1.03 -16.56 24.67
CA PHE A 580 0.28 -17.80 24.46
C PHE A 580 0.55 -18.83 25.56
N ILE A 581 1.81 -19.05 25.90
CA ILE A 581 2.21 -20.02 26.94
C ILE A 581 1.69 -19.56 28.32
N ARG A 582 1.90 -18.28 28.69
CA ARG A 582 1.48 -17.73 29.99
C ARG A 582 -0.05 -17.70 30.13
N SER A 583 -0.75 -17.21 29.10
CA SER A 583 -2.21 -17.18 29.07
C SER A 583 -2.82 -18.58 29.15
N SER A 584 -2.24 -19.55 28.41
CA SER A 584 -2.67 -20.93 28.47
C SER A 584 -2.51 -21.55 29.86
N LYS A 585 -1.36 -21.33 30.52
CA LYS A 585 -1.13 -21.79 31.90
C LYS A 585 -2.08 -21.14 32.90
N ALA A 586 -2.28 -19.83 32.79
CA ALA A 586 -3.15 -19.07 33.70
C ALA A 586 -4.62 -19.52 33.63
N LYS A 587 -5.07 -19.92 32.43
CA LYS A 587 -6.44 -20.39 32.18
C LYS A 587 -6.58 -21.91 32.25
N GLY A 588 -5.53 -22.67 32.61
CA GLY A 588 -5.56 -24.13 32.65
C GLY A 588 -5.75 -24.80 31.28
N ARG A 589 -5.52 -24.08 30.18
CA ARG A 589 -5.72 -24.56 28.81
C ARG A 589 -4.46 -25.22 28.27
N THR A 590 -4.63 -26.29 27.49
CA THR A 590 -3.51 -26.95 26.81
C THR A 590 -3.16 -26.24 25.50
N THR A 591 -1.87 -26.12 25.15
CA THR A 591 -1.42 -25.54 23.88
C THR A 591 -1.83 -26.38 22.67
N LEU A 592 -1.94 -27.69 22.86
CA LEU A 592 -2.42 -28.66 21.87
C LEU A 592 -3.75 -29.26 22.38
N ILE A 593 -4.69 -29.49 21.48
CA ILE A 593 -5.96 -30.13 21.81
C ILE A 593 -5.69 -31.60 22.13
N ARG A 594 -6.20 -32.08 23.27
CA ARG A 594 -6.00 -33.46 23.73
C ARG A 594 -7.12 -34.40 23.31
N ASP A 595 -8.33 -33.87 23.15
CA ASP A 595 -9.51 -34.63 22.75
C ASP A 595 -10.25 -33.87 21.65
N ARG A 596 -10.63 -34.58 20.58
CA ARG A 596 -11.32 -34.00 19.41
C ARG A 596 -12.71 -33.46 19.80
N GLY A 597 -13.33 -33.99 20.86
CA GLY A 597 -14.62 -33.54 21.39
C GLY A 597 -14.59 -32.19 22.12
N MET A 598 -13.42 -31.73 22.56
CA MET A 598 -13.29 -30.44 23.26
C MET A 598 -13.26 -29.22 22.32
N GLY A 599 -13.15 -29.39 21.01
CA GLY A 599 -13.15 -28.32 20.02
C GLY A 599 -14.54 -27.91 19.53
N THR A 600 -15.61 -28.57 19.98
CA THR A 600 -16.98 -28.32 19.54
C THR A 600 -17.83 -27.56 20.57
N ALA A 601 -17.25 -27.18 21.72
CA ALA A 601 -17.94 -26.41 22.76
C ALA A 601 -17.49 -24.93 22.70
N SER A 602 -18.06 -24.17 21.78
CA SER A 602 -18.19 -22.71 21.91
C SER A 602 -19.36 -22.21 21.06
#